data_7a77e2a14b7d54fd3c4062b74033900a
#
_entry.id   7a77e2a14b7d54fd3c4062b74033900a
#
_cell.length_a   1.000
_cell.length_b   1.000
_cell.length_c   1.000
_cell.angle_alpha   90.00
_cell.angle_beta   90.00
_cell.angle_gamma   90.00
#
_symmetry.space_group_name_H-M   'P 1'
#
loop_
_entity.id
_entity.type
_entity.pdbx_description
1 polymer ?
#
loop_
_entity_poly.entity_id
_entity_poly.type
_entity_poly.pdbx_seq_one_letter_code
_entity_poly.pdbx_strand_id
1 'polypeptide(L)'
;GVGTYTVAADGTVTFVPEKSFTGKAPAVTVVREDKNGTKASATYTPTVTPVTPTATPAESSGPQGLVQTGTVTFTEGDEVAPIDKNTITLLDENGQPAASVEAKSPAGDVIGTYTVDKDTGVVTFTPTDKSYSGDVVPVKVQAADTNGTTVETTYTPKITPVVPTSEDATSTDIQGQTQSGKPTFTEGNPNVPIDEDTPATFEDGSTTKTVDGEGTYTVAPDGTVTFVPEKSFTGTATGVTVKRVDKNGTEITAKYTPTVTPVTPTATPVETTDIQGATQTGKPVFTEGDSRVPMNDDVPATFDDGSTTKTVDGVGTYTVAADGTVTFVPEKSFVGTAPAVTVVREDKNGTKASATYTPTVTPVTPTATPVETTGKQGQTQIGKPEFTEGDSRVPMNNDVPATFDDGSTTKTVDGVGTYTVAADGTVTFVPE
;
A
#
# COMPACT_ATOMS: atom_id res chain seq x y z
N GLY A 1 66.06 34.71 -32.46
CA GLY A 1 66.08 33.88 -33.02
C GLY A 1 65.77 33.12 -34.31
N VAL A 2 66.82 32.82 -35.11
CA VAL A 2 66.66 32.01 -36.34
C VAL A 2 67.30 30.64 -36.11
N GLY A 3 68.50 30.61 -35.56
CA GLY A 3 69.27 29.40 -35.36
C GLY A 3 70.76 29.68 -35.29
N THR A 4 71.60 28.65 -35.32
CA THR A 4 73.02 28.69 -35.19
C THR A 4 73.64 28.05 -36.39
N TYR A 5 74.63 28.79 -37.04
CA TYR A 5 75.46 28.29 -38.13
C TYR A 5 76.83 27.93 -37.62
N THR A 6 77.34 26.82 -38.04
CA THR A 6 78.75 26.43 -37.82
C THR A 6 79.38 26.02 -39.16
N VAL A 7 80.66 26.29 -39.33
CA VAL A 7 81.40 25.92 -40.52
C VAL A 7 82.59 25.02 -40.15
N ALA A 8 82.70 23.89 -40.83
CA ALA A 8 83.82 22.97 -40.69
C ALA A 8 85.02 23.42 -41.53
N ALA A 9 86.20 22.85 -41.26
CA ALA A 9 87.39 23.18 -41.97
C ALA A 9 87.33 22.96 -43.52
N ASP A 10 86.50 22.01 -43.95
CA ASP A 10 86.28 21.74 -45.39
C ASP A 10 85.25 22.66 -46.06
N GLY A 11 84.66 23.61 -45.30
CA GLY A 11 83.67 24.56 -45.81
C GLY A 11 82.23 24.06 -45.68
N THR A 12 81.95 22.86 -45.09
CA THR A 12 80.62 22.37 -44.83
C THR A 12 79.96 23.22 -43.72
N VAL A 13 78.77 23.76 -44.02
CA VAL A 13 78.00 24.56 -43.07
C VAL A 13 76.87 23.68 -42.47
N THR A 14 76.81 23.70 -41.20
CA THR A 14 75.70 23.11 -40.46
C THR A 14 74.82 24.23 -39.91
N PHE A 15 73.48 24.14 -40.19
CA PHE A 15 72.52 25.08 -39.66
C PHE A 15 71.56 24.29 -38.70
N VAL A 16 71.50 24.72 -37.45
CA VAL A 16 70.57 24.20 -36.47
C VAL A 16 69.53 25.30 -36.22
N PRO A 17 68.33 25.18 -36.78
CA PRO A 17 67.30 26.19 -36.56
C PRO A 17 66.76 26.17 -35.12
N GLU A 18 66.29 27.33 -34.63
CA GLU A 18 65.45 27.38 -33.46
C GLU A 18 64.13 26.63 -33.77
N LYS A 19 63.60 25.92 -32.81
CA LYS A 19 62.46 25.05 -33.02
C LYS A 19 61.18 25.75 -33.49
N SER A 20 61.04 27.03 -33.16
CA SER A 20 59.89 27.86 -33.60
C SER A 20 60.14 28.56 -34.97
N PHE A 21 61.31 28.46 -35.52
CA PHE A 21 61.64 29.20 -36.77
C PHE A 21 61.10 28.45 -37.98
N THR A 22 60.45 29.18 -38.88
CA THR A 22 60.02 28.69 -40.18
C THR A 22 60.31 29.79 -41.23
N GLY A 23 60.56 29.40 -42.47
CA GLY A 23 60.81 30.31 -43.57
C GLY A 23 62.28 30.33 -44.03
N LYS A 24 62.64 31.31 -44.87
CA LYS A 24 63.95 31.45 -45.41
C LYS A 24 64.86 32.11 -44.37
N ALA A 25 65.95 31.43 -43.99
CA ALA A 25 66.94 31.97 -43.06
C ALA A 25 67.87 32.93 -43.74
N PRO A 26 68.52 33.86 -43.00
CA PRO A 26 69.52 34.75 -43.53
C PRO A 26 70.69 33.97 -44.15
N ALA A 27 71.18 34.44 -45.31
CA ALA A 27 72.33 33.84 -45.93
C ALA A 27 73.59 34.12 -45.08
N VAL A 28 74.44 33.10 -45.00
CA VAL A 28 75.80 33.25 -44.45
C VAL A 28 76.83 33.06 -45.60
N THR A 29 77.92 33.80 -45.53
CA THR A 29 79.01 33.75 -46.54
C THR A 29 80.14 32.91 -46.01
N VAL A 30 80.53 31.87 -46.73
CA VAL A 30 81.70 31.04 -46.46
C VAL A 30 82.84 31.43 -47.30
N VAL A 31 84.02 31.60 -46.73
CA VAL A 31 85.24 31.98 -47.38
C VAL A 31 86.26 30.87 -47.27
N ARG A 32 86.87 30.51 -48.39
CA ARG A 32 88.00 29.59 -48.43
C ARG A 32 89.14 30.27 -49.26
N GLU A 33 90.32 29.88 -48.99
CA GLU A 33 91.48 30.38 -49.73
C GLU A 33 92.27 29.22 -50.39
N ASP A 34 92.92 29.53 -51.52
CA ASP A 34 93.76 28.59 -52.18
C ASP A 34 95.19 28.60 -51.55
N LYS A 35 96.14 27.82 -52.09
CA LYS A 35 97.52 27.74 -51.58
C LYS A 35 98.29 29.02 -51.80
N ASN A 36 97.78 29.92 -52.63
CA ASN A 36 98.38 31.25 -52.88
C ASN A 36 97.81 32.34 -51.92
N GLY A 37 96.82 32.00 -51.09
CA GLY A 37 96.12 32.92 -50.18
C GLY A 37 94.98 33.68 -50.87
N THR A 38 94.57 33.32 -52.08
CA THR A 38 93.47 33.96 -52.82
C THR A 38 92.15 33.41 -52.27
N LYS A 39 91.26 34.32 -51.88
CA LYS A 39 89.97 33.99 -51.26
C LYS A 39 88.90 33.94 -52.34
N ALA A 40 88.03 32.90 -52.17
CA ALA A 40 86.75 32.78 -52.82
C ALA A 40 85.64 32.68 -51.74
N SER A 41 84.49 33.24 -52.07
CA SER A 41 83.37 33.23 -51.16
C SER A 41 82.07 32.76 -51.85
N ALA A 42 81.22 32.07 -51.12
CA ALA A 42 79.91 31.66 -51.59
C ALA A 42 78.91 31.70 -50.41
N THR A 43 77.65 31.91 -50.69
CA THR A 43 76.60 32.01 -49.72
C THR A 43 75.88 30.66 -49.51
N TYR A 44 75.48 30.39 -48.30
CA TYR A 44 74.56 29.30 -47.92
C TYR A 44 73.27 29.91 -47.35
N THR A 45 72.12 29.48 -47.87
CA THR A 45 70.82 30.01 -47.47
C THR A 45 69.89 28.85 -47.25
N PRO A 46 69.62 28.46 -45.97
CA PRO A 46 68.68 27.43 -45.69
C PRO A 46 67.24 27.94 -45.64
N THR A 47 66.31 27.10 -46.01
CA THR A 47 64.87 27.35 -45.86
C THR A 47 64.29 26.28 -44.98
N VAL A 48 63.49 26.68 -43.95
CA VAL A 48 62.81 25.77 -42.97
C VAL A 48 61.35 25.78 -43.33
N THR A 49 60.84 24.61 -43.66
CA THR A 49 59.43 24.40 -43.91
C THR A 49 58.68 24.11 -42.58
N PRO A 50 57.47 24.63 -42.40
CA PRO A 50 56.68 24.39 -41.18
C PRO A 50 56.34 22.93 -41.04
N VAL A 51 56.32 22.44 -39.78
CA VAL A 51 55.80 21.17 -39.39
C VAL A 51 54.57 21.45 -38.58
N THR A 52 53.40 20.92 -39.00
CA THR A 52 52.15 21.22 -38.40
C THR A 52 51.50 19.90 -37.89
N PRO A 53 51.39 19.71 -36.60
CA PRO A 53 50.68 18.57 -36.04
C PRO A 53 49.20 18.68 -36.32
N THR A 54 48.48 17.53 -36.28
CA THR A 54 47.04 17.44 -36.45
C THR A 54 46.41 16.74 -35.24
N ALA A 55 45.09 16.90 -35.07
CA ALA A 55 44.36 16.29 -33.99
C ALA A 55 42.99 15.81 -34.47
N THR A 56 42.52 14.75 -33.86
CA THR A 56 41.21 14.16 -34.14
C THR A 56 40.30 14.28 -32.89
N PRO A 57 39.10 14.85 -33.03
CA PRO A 57 38.17 14.98 -31.91
C PRO A 57 37.61 13.62 -31.48
N ALA A 58 37.08 13.60 -30.28
CA ALA A 58 36.36 12.44 -29.73
C ALA A 58 34.94 12.84 -29.30
N GLU A 59 34.07 11.89 -29.42
CA GLU A 59 32.69 11.99 -28.96
C GLU A 59 32.34 10.75 -28.17
N SER A 60 31.40 10.88 -27.26
CA SER A 60 30.80 9.75 -26.56
C SER A 60 29.32 9.99 -26.31
N SER A 61 28.60 8.92 -26.11
CA SER A 61 27.20 8.94 -25.66
C SER A 61 27.04 7.90 -24.58
N GLY A 62 26.47 8.29 -23.44
CA GLY A 62 26.34 7.41 -22.32
C GLY A 62 25.15 7.75 -21.42
N PRO A 63 24.77 6.83 -20.54
CA PRO A 63 23.60 7.01 -19.70
C PRO A 63 23.85 8.06 -18.61
N GLN A 64 22.78 8.73 -18.25
CA GLN A 64 22.71 9.72 -17.18
C GLN A 64 23.33 9.20 -15.88
N GLY A 65 24.15 10.03 -15.24
CA GLY A 65 24.78 9.75 -13.95
C GLY A 65 26.04 8.88 -14.02
N LEU A 66 26.45 8.42 -15.21
CA LEU A 66 27.61 7.56 -15.38
C LEU A 66 28.80 8.31 -16.01
N VAL A 67 30.00 7.86 -15.66
CA VAL A 67 31.26 8.36 -16.24
C VAL A 67 31.32 7.97 -17.70
N GLN A 68 31.80 8.89 -18.53
CA GLN A 68 32.07 8.67 -19.96
C GLN A 68 33.51 8.99 -20.28
N THR A 69 34.06 8.33 -21.28
CA THR A 69 35.40 8.59 -21.78
C THR A 69 35.38 8.71 -23.29
N GLY A 70 36.34 9.48 -23.80
CA GLY A 70 36.64 9.54 -25.22
C GLY A 70 38.15 9.76 -25.43
N THR A 71 38.72 9.16 -26.45
CA THR A 71 40.14 9.26 -26.73
C THR A 71 40.37 10.24 -27.88
N VAL A 72 40.96 11.39 -27.57
CA VAL A 72 41.44 12.31 -28.60
C VAL A 72 42.79 11.83 -29.10
N THR A 73 43.09 12.07 -30.39
CA THR A 73 44.34 11.63 -31.02
C THR A 73 45.08 12.82 -31.53
N PHE A 74 46.38 12.91 -31.20
CA PHE A 74 47.31 13.91 -31.75
C PHE A 74 48.30 13.19 -32.64
N THR A 75 48.50 13.72 -33.84
CA THR A 75 49.39 13.14 -34.85
C THR A 75 50.47 14.16 -35.22
N GLU A 76 51.71 13.75 -35.14
CA GLU A 76 52.86 14.58 -35.57
C GLU A 76 52.76 14.95 -37.03
N GLY A 77 53.20 16.13 -37.38
CA GLY A 77 53.30 16.60 -38.76
C GLY A 77 54.44 15.97 -39.49
N ASP A 78 55.51 15.63 -38.79
CA ASP A 78 56.70 14.97 -39.29
C ASP A 78 57.41 14.26 -38.11
N GLU A 79 58.11 13.17 -38.42
CA GLU A 79 58.78 12.34 -37.37
C GLU A 79 59.95 13.13 -36.70
N VAL A 80 60.43 14.20 -37.25
CA VAL A 80 61.47 15.08 -36.65
C VAL A 80 60.89 15.91 -35.47
N ALA A 81 59.59 16.07 -35.43
CA ALA A 81 58.89 16.86 -34.42
C ALA A 81 57.70 16.03 -33.84
N PRO A 82 57.98 14.98 -33.06
CA PRO A 82 56.91 14.16 -32.44
C PRO A 82 56.07 14.99 -31.45
N ILE A 83 54.85 14.52 -31.19
CA ILE A 83 54.00 15.08 -30.14
C ILE A 83 54.68 14.90 -28.78
N ASP A 84 54.80 15.98 -28.02
CA ASP A 84 55.24 15.91 -26.62
C ASP A 84 54.04 15.63 -25.71
N LYS A 85 53.93 14.39 -25.24
CA LYS A 85 52.83 13.95 -24.38
C LYS A 85 52.73 14.75 -23.08
N ASN A 86 53.83 15.30 -22.57
CA ASN A 86 53.83 16.14 -21.38
C ASN A 86 53.08 17.47 -21.57
N THR A 87 52.84 17.87 -22.81
CA THR A 87 52.09 19.08 -23.13
C THR A 87 50.59 18.85 -23.27
N ILE A 88 50.13 17.62 -23.29
CA ILE A 88 48.71 17.32 -23.41
C ILE A 88 47.98 17.87 -22.18
N THR A 89 47.03 18.75 -22.39
CA THR A 89 46.27 19.40 -21.32
C THR A 89 44.90 19.81 -21.81
N LEU A 90 43.96 19.95 -20.83
CA LEU A 90 42.71 20.62 -21.11
C LEU A 90 42.91 22.14 -21.15
N LEU A 91 42.03 22.83 -21.86
CA LEU A 91 41.93 24.29 -21.83
C LEU A 91 40.63 24.67 -21.12
N ASP A 92 40.74 25.66 -20.21
CA ASP A 92 39.58 26.27 -19.55
C ASP A 92 38.82 27.23 -20.51
N GLU A 93 37.79 27.86 -20.01
CA GLU A 93 36.96 28.81 -20.75
C GLU A 93 37.78 30.02 -21.31
N ASN A 94 38.89 30.34 -20.66
CA ASN A 94 39.76 31.42 -21.04
C ASN A 94 40.90 30.97 -21.98
N GLY A 95 40.87 29.69 -22.38
CA GLY A 95 41.90 29.09 -23.22
C GLY A 95 43.18 28.79 -22.46
N GLN A 96 43.17 28.75 -21.14
CA GLN A 96 44.35 28.46 -20.32
C GLN A 96 44.46 26.99 -19.97
N PRO A 97 45.66 26.42 -19.95
CA PRO A 97 45.87 25.05 -19.51
C PRO A 97 45.34 24.80 -18.11
N ALA A 98 44.63 23.69 -17.93
CA ALA A 98 44.06 23.28 -16.65
C ALA A 98 44.10 21.74 -16.50
N ALA A 99 44.37 21.25 -15.30
CA ALA A 99 44.34 19.82 -14.99
C ALA A 99 42.93 19.25 -14.98
N SER A 100 41.96 20.10 -14.67
CA SER A 100 40.53 19.76 -14.61
C SER A 100 39.72 20.97 -15.08
N VAL A 101 38.67 20.71 -15.83
CA VAL A 101 37.74 21.74 -16.32
C VAL A 101 36.33 21.37 -15.95
N GLU A 102 35.54 22.32 -15.49
CA GLU A 102 34.10 22.11 -15.24
C GLU A 102 33.39 21.83 -16.56
N ALA A 103 32.57 20.80 -16.53
CA ALA A 103 31.66 20.48 -17.62
C ALA A 103 30.34 21.20 -17.42
N LYS A 104 29.85 21.88 -18.43
CA LYS A 104 28.63 22.70 -18.35
C LYS A 104 27.59 22.25 -19.37
N SER A 105 26.32 22.44 -18.98
CA SER A 105 25.20 22.35 -19.93
C SER A 105 25.26 23.55 -20.91
N PRO A 106 24.55 23.50 -22.06
CA PRO A 106 24.40 24.65 -22.94
C PRO A 106 23.82 25.89 -22.26
N ALA A 107 23.05 25.71 -21.18
CA ALA A 107 22.50 26.79 -20.34
C ALA A 107 23.52 27.41 -19.37
N GLY A 108 24.71 26.81 -19.23
CA GLY A 108 25.78 27.30 -18.37
C GLY A 108 25.85 26.68 -16.99
N ASP A 109 25.00 25.70 -16.66
CA ASP A 109 25.00 25.00 -15.37
C ASP A 109 26.17 24.00 -15.31
N VAL A 110 26.85 23.96 -14.16
CA VAL A 110 27.90 22.97 -13.93
C VAL A 110 27.26 21.60 -13.69
N ILE A 111 27.63 20.63 -14.54
CA ILE A 111 27.04 19.29 -14.53
C ILE A 111 28.07 18.18 -14.30
N GLY A 112 29.35 18.51 -14.32
CA GLY A 112 30.40 17.54 -14.12
C GLY A 112 31.79 18.16 -14.24
N THR A 113 32.79 17.30 -14.42
CA THR A 113 34.20 17.69 -14.61
C THR A 113 34.85 16.87 -15.71
N TYR A 114 35.82 17.47 -16.37
CA TYR A 114 36.71 16.83 -17.34
C TYR A 114 38.10 16.67 -16.77
N THR A 115 38.74 15.55 -17.07
CA THR A 115 40.17 15.30 -16.87
C THR A 115 40.72 14.61 -18.09
N VAL A 116 42.06 14.69 -18.33
CA VAL A 116 42.72 14.02 -19.44
C VAL A 116 43.92 13.21 -18.93
N ASP A 117 44.05 12.01 -19.47
CA ASP A 117 45.26 11.19 -19.31
C ASP A 117 46.27 11.53 -20.42
N LYS A 118 47.43 12.10 -20.01
CA LYS A 118 48.49 12.54 -20.95
C LYS A 118 49.11 11.39 -21.72
N ASP A 119 49.16 10.19 -21.15
CA ASP A 119 49.80 9.04 -21.77
C ASP A 119 48.96 8.43 -22.89
N THR A 120 47.63 8.48 -22.71
CA THR A 120 46.68 7.79 -23.59
C THR A 120 45.84 8.75 -24.44
N GLY A 121 45.71 10.02 -24.05
CA GLY A 121 44.78 10.98 -24.66
C GLY A 121 43.32 10.73 -24.28
N VAL A 122 43.07 9.89 -23.32
CA VAL A 122 41.69 9.60 -22.81
C VAL A 122 41.21 10.78 -22.00
N VAL A 123 40.10 11.37 -22.42
CA VAL A 123 39.38 12.39 -21.66
C VAL A 123 38.26 11.71 -20.91
N THR A 124 38.15 11.99 -19.62
CA THR A 124 37.13 11.46 -18.75
C THR A 124 36.15 12.57 -18.37
N PHE A 125 34.87 12.32 -18.60
CA PHE A 125 33.78 13.12 -18.09
C PHE A 125 33.21 12.43 -16.85
N THR A 126 33.20 13.12 -15.71
CA THR A 126 32.62 12.63 -14.45
C THR A 126 31.43 13.50 -14.06
N PRO A 127 30.19 12.99 -14.07
CA PRO A 127 29.03 13.77 -13.69
C PRO A 127 29.07 14.12 -12.20
N THR A 128 28.76 15.36 -11.87
CA THR A 128 28.55 15.85 -10.49
C THR A 128 27.08 16.15 -10.23
N ASP A 129 26.34 16.54 -11.26
CA ASP A 129 24.88 16.61 -11.25
C ASP A 129 24.29 15.40 -11.99
N LYS A 130 23.95 14.38 -11.25
CA LYS A 130 23.40 13.12 -11.79
C LYS A 130 21.97 13.26 -12.31
N SER A 131 21.30 14.37 -12.00
CA SER A 131 19.94 14.64 -12.49
C SER A 131 19.91 15.15 -13.93
N TYR A 132 21.06 15.61 -14.44
CA TYR A 132 21.15 16.20 -15.79
C TYR A 132 21.23 15.12 -16.86
N SER A 133 20.49 15.33 -17.95
CA SER A 133 20.62 14.61 -19.21
C SER A 133 20.55 15.60 -20.39
N GLY A 134 21.19 15.29 -21.50
CA GLY A 134 21.20 16.13 -22.67
C GLY A 134 22.61 16.41 -23.20
N ASP A 135 22.73 17.51 -23.93
CA ASP A 135 24.01 17.95 -24.53
C ASP A 135 24.93 18.56 -23.47
N VAL A 136 26.24 18.41 -23.69
CA VAL A 136 27.27 18.95 -22.82
C VAL A 136 28.17 19.82 -23.68
N VAL A 137 28.61 20.98 -23.17
CA VAL A 137 29.55 21.86 -23.84
C VAL A 137 30.90 21.13 -24.02
N PRO A 138 31.43 21.03 -25.24
CA PRO A 138 32.72 20.36 -25.49
C PRO A 138 33.85 20.96 -24.67
N VAL A 139 34.84 20.14 -24.29
CA VAL A 139 36.08 20.59 -23.71
C VAL A 139 37.17 20.62 -24.80
N LYS A 140 38.01 21.63 -24.77
CA LYS A 140 39.20 21.70 -25.62
C LYS A 140 40.37 20.97 -24.99
N VAL A 141 41.08 20.20 -25.82
CA VAL A 141 42.30 19.50 -25.46
C VAL A 141 43.41 19.99 -26.40
N GLN A 142 44.55 20.37 -25.84
CA GLN A 142 45.70 20.89 -26.57
C GLN A 142 46.92 19.99 -26.36
N ALA A 143 47.69 19.86 -27.39
CA ALA A 143 49.03 19.30 -27.31
C ALA A 143 50.01 20.16 -28.15
N ALA A 144 51.29 20.05 -27.87
CA ALA A 144 52.35 20.63 -28.66
C ALA A 144 53.29 19.54 -29.18
N ASP A 145 53.90 19.77 -30.35
CA ASP A 145 55.02 18.97 -30.81
C ASP A 145 56.31 19.43 -30.12
N THR A 146 57.45 18.75 -30.39
CA THR A 146 58.73 19.09 -29.80
C THR A 146 59.29 20.42 -30.31
N ASN A 147 58.70 21.00 -31.34
CA ASN A 147 58.99 22.37 -31.80
C ASN A 147 58.23 23.45 -31.05
N GLY A 148 57.24 23.02 -30.19
CA GLY A 148 56.35 23.93 -29.48
C GLY A 148 55.12 24.37 -30.28
N THR A 149 54.90 23.77 -31.46
CA THR A 149 53.72 24.07 -32.30
C THR A 149 52.50 23.38 -31.65
N THR A 150 51.48 24.16 -31.29
CA THR A 150 50.27 23.66 -30.61
C THR A 150 49.18 23.25 -31.60
N VAL A 151 48.38 22.28 -31.20
CA VAL A 151 47.19 21.85 -31.92
C VAL A 151 46.09 21.57 -30.90
N GLU A 152 44.87 21.93 -31.25
CA GLU A 152 43.70 21.76 -30.39
C GLU A 152 42.71 20.81 -31.06
N THR A 153 41.96 20.12 -30.20
CA THR A 153 40.80 19.32 -30.59
C THR A 153 39.77 19.37 -29.47
N THR A 154 38.66 18.67 -29.63
CA THR A 154 37.58 18.68 -28.65
C THR A 154 37.14 17.26 -28.28
N TYR A 155 36.64 17.14 -27.07
CA TYR A 155 35.84 15.98 -26.61
C TYR A 155 34.44 16.45 -26.26
N THR A 156 33.44 15.76 -26.81
CA THR A 156 32.03 16.08 -26.61
C THR A 156 31.27 14.84 -26.11
N PRO A 157 30.90 14.77 -24.84
CA PRO A 157 29.99 13.73 -24.35
C PRO A 157 28.55 14.14 -24.60
N LYS A 158 27.70 13.15 -24.77
CA LYS A 158 26.24 13.30 -24.77
C LYS A 158 25.65 12.41 -23.69
N ILE A 159 24.71 12.94 -22.90
CA ILE A 159 24.10 12.22 -21.78
C ILE A 159 22.68 11.83 -22.19
N THR A 160 22.43 10.53 -22.26
CA THR A 160 21.08 9.98 -22.52
C THR A 160 20.34 9.78 -21.21
N PRO A 161 19.04 10.12 -21.15
CA PRO A 161 18.28 9.97 -19.91
C PRO A 161 18.17 8.50 -19.49
N VAL A 162 18.22 8.27 -18.17
CA VAL A 162 17.88 6.99 -17.55
C VAL A 162 16.53 7.14 -16.89
N VAL A 163 15.55 6.40 -17.37
CA VAL A 163 14.16 6.50 -16.91
C VAL A 163 13.75 5.18 -16.28
N PRO A 164 13.59 5.14 -14.95
CA PRO A 164 13.03 3.96 -14.28
C PRO A 164 11.57 3.77 -14.67
N THR A 165 11.07 2.55 -14.52
CA THR A 165 9.67 2.17 -14.76
C THR A 165 9.02 1.62 -13.51
N SER A 166 7.70 1.61 -13.49
CA SER A 166 6.94 1.10 -12.35
C SER A 166 5.69 0.36 -12.79
N GLU A 167 5.21 -0.51 -11.91
CA GLU A 167 3.93 -1.20 -12.06
C GLU A 167 3.11 -1.03 -10.79
N ASP A 168 1.83 -0.76 -10.97
CA ASP A 168 0.87 -0.63 -9.88
C ASP A 168 0.63 -1.99 -9.22
N ALA A 169 0.20 -1.95 -7.97
CA ALA A 169 -0.20 -3.13 -7.21
C ALA A 169 -1.66 -3.03 -6.78
N THR A 170 -2.30 -4.17 -6.69
CA THR A 170 -3.65 -4.31 -6.16
C THR A 170 -3.69 -5.45 -5.15
N SER A 171 -4.66 -5.42 -4.27
CA SER A 171 -4.98 -6.53 -3.38
C SER A 171 -6.47 -6.62 -3.17
N THR A 172 -6.95 -7.79 -2.78
CA THR A 172 -8.35 -8.02 -2.45
C THR A 172 -8.42 -8.92 -1.24
N ASP A 173 -9.20 -8.51 -0.25
CA ASP A 173 -9.52 -9.35 0.91
C ASP A 173 -10.89 -8.97 1.46
N ILE A 174 -11.36 -9.76 2.43
CA ILE A 174 -12.66 -9.55 3.04
C ILE A 174 -12.66 -8.36 4.01
N GLN A 175 -13.84 -7.85 4.26
CA GLN A 175 -14.10 -6.75 5.19
C GLN A 175 -13.44 -6.98 6.55
N GLY A 176 -12.76 -5.96 7.07
CA GLY A 176 -12.09 -5.98 8.36
C GLY A 176 -10.68 -6.54 8.36
N GLN A 177 -10.19 -7.10 7.26
CA GLN A 177 -8.85 -7.70 7.20
C GLN A 177 -7.82 -6.70 6.69
N THR A 178 -6.65 -6.70 7.34
CA THR A 178 -5.48 -5.96 6.88
C THR A 178 -4.97 -6.55 5.58
N GLN A 179 -4.64 -5.69 4.61
CA GLN A 179 -4.11 -6.05 3.31
C GLN A 179 -2.74 -5.44 3.11
N SER A 180 -1.95 -6.04 2.22
CA SER A 180 -0.70 -5.45 1.79
C SER A 180 -0.51 -5.62 0.29
N GLY A 181 0.26 -4.69 -0.30
CA GLY A 181 0.66 -4.76 -1.68
C GLY A 181 1.94 -3.97 -1.88
N LYS A 182 2.72 -4.38 -2.86
CA LYS A 182 4.00 -3.74 -3.17
C LYS A 182 4.06 -3.40 -4.66
N PRO A 183 3.91 -2.12 -5.02
CA PRO A 183 4.20 -1.68 -6.37
C PRO A 183 5.63 -2.04 -6.75
N THR A 184 5.86 -2.34 -8.01
CA THR A 184 7.18 -2.72 -8.53
C THR A 184 7.85 -1.52 -9.15
N PHE A 185 9.12 -1.31 -8.82
CA PHE A 185 9.97 -0.26 -9.39
C PHE A 185 11.17 -0.92 -10.04
N THR A 186 11.43 -0.59 -11.31
CA THR A 186 12.49 -1.18 -12.10
C THR A 186 13.44 -0.10 -12.59
N GLU A 187 14.75 -0.29 -12.36
CA GLU A 187 15.76 0.63 -12.84
C GLU A 187 15.74 0.77 -14.37
N GLY A 188 16.02 1.98 -14.85
CA GLY A 188 16.15 2.27 -16.27
C GLY A 188 17.47 1.79 -16.87
N ASN A 189 18.49 1.58 -16.03
CA ASN A 189 19.80 1.07 -16.39
C ASN A 189 20.38 0.27 -15.21
N PRO A 190 21.00 -0.89 -15.43
CA PRO A 190 21.56 -1.71 -14.34
C PRO A 190 22.61 -0.99 -13.48
N ASN A 191 23.29 0.01 -14.03
CA ASN A 191 24.30 0.80 -13.30
C ASN A 191 23.70 2.01 -12.56
N VAL A 192 22.40 2.22 -12.69
CA VAL A 192 21.63 3.25 -11.98
C VAL A 192 20.43 2.58 -11.31
N PRO A 193 20.66 1.79 -10.25
CA PRO A 193 19.60 1.07 -9.58
C PRO A 193 18.65 2.00 -8.84
N ILE A 194 17.49 1.48 -8.45
CA ILE A 194 16.63 2.13 -7.47
C ILE A 194 17.44 2.34 -6.19
N ASP A 195 17.33 3.52 -5.61
CA ASP A 195 18.10 3.89 -4.43
C ASP A 195 17.49 3.26 -3.16
N GLU A 196 18.11 2.18 -2.70
CA GLU A 196 17.68 1.46 -1.49
C GLU A 196 18.00 2.23 -0.20
N ASP A 197 18.90 3.23 -0.25
CA ASP A 197 19.24 4.07 0.89
C ASP A 197 18.21 5.19 1.11
N THR A 198 17.40 5.47 0.11
CA THR A 198 16.28 6.43 0.21
C THR A 198 14.98 5.66 0.40
N PRO A 199 14.36 5.75 1.61
CA PRO A 199 13.12 5.04 1.87
C PRO A 199 11.98 5.47 0.94
N ALA A 200 11.12 4.52 0.58
CA ALA A 200 9.89 4.81 -0.13
C ALA A 200 8.98 5.69 0.74
N THR A 201 8.24 6.58 0.10
CA THR A 201 7.23 7.43 0.73
C THR A 201 5.97 7.45 -0.12
N PHE A 202 4.90 8.01 0.42
CA PHE A 202 3.78 8.44 -0.42
C PHE A 202 4.15 9.70 -1.18
N GLU A 203 3.34 10.07 -2.15
CA GLU A 203 3.61 11.19 -3.06
C GLU A 203 3.87 12.52 -2.33
N ASP A 204 3.20 12.73 -1.20
CA ASP A 204 3.36 13.94 -0.35
C ASP A 204 4.56 13.87 0.60
N GLY A 205 5.36 12.82 0.55
CA GLY A 205 6.52 12.61 1.41
C GLY A 205 6.21 11.95 2.74
N SER A 206 4.94 11.71 3.08
CA SER A 206 4.55 11.00 4.29
C SER A 206 4.71 9.49 4.16
N THR A 207 4.68 8.79 5.29
CA THR A 207 4.71 7.32 5.36
C THR A 207 3.42 6.72 5.90
N THR A 208 2.48 7.58 6.30
CA THR A 208 1.17 7.20 6.82
C THR A 208 0.11 8.11 6.22
N LYS A 209 -0.99 7.53 5.77
CA LYS A 209 -2.13 8.27 5.22
C LYS A 209 -3.43 7.63 5.67
N THR A 210 -4.29 8.43 6.29
CA THR A 210 -5.63 8.02 6.70
C THR A 210 -6.66 8.63 5.76
N VAL A 211 -7.58 7.81 5.26
CA VAL A 211 -8.72 8.22 4.45
C VAL A 211 -9.98 7.91 5.26
N ASP A 212 -10.71 8.96 5.65
CA ASP A 212 -11.92 8.83 6.45
C ASP A 212 -12.95 7.93 5.73
N GLY A 213 -13.51 7.00 6.48
CA GLY A 213 -14.49 6.04 5.95
C GLY A 213 -13.88 4.87 5.18
N GLU A 214 -12.58 4.85 4.93
CA GLU A 214 -11.90 3.75 4.22
C GLU A 214 -10.90 3.00 5.11
N GLY A 215 -9.91 3.71 5.66
CA GLY A 215 -8.87 3.10 6.47
C GLY A 215 -7.54 3.86 6.46
N THR A 216 -6.48 3.20 6.90
CA THR A 216 -5.14 3.78 7.05
C THR A 216 -4.12 2.99 6.26
N TYR A 217 -3.30 3.70 5.48
CA TYR A 217 -2.20 3.19 4.70
C TYR A 217 -0.87 3.54 5.37
N THR A 218 0.06 2.60 5.39
CA THR A 218 1.46 2.84 5.77
C THR A 218 2.37 2.25 4.70
N VAL A 219 3.50 2.92 4.42
CA VAL A 219 4.49 2.43 3.49
C VAL A 219 5.80 2.14 4.21
N ALA A 220 6.35 0.96 3.98
CA ALA A 220 7.65 0.55 4.46
C ALA A 220 8.76 1.11 3.56
N PRO A 221 10.02 1.17 4.06
CA PRO A 221 11.15 1.67 3.26
C PRO A 221 11.33 0.98 1.91
N ASP A 222 10.95 -0.29 1.79
CA ASP A 222 11.05 -1.07 0.54
C ASP A 222 9.90 -0.85 -0.44
N GLY A 223 8.92 -0.01 -0.08
CA GLY A 223 7.75 0.27 -0.89
C GLY A 223 6.53 -0.60 -0.61
N THR A 224 6.61 -1.56 0.31
CA THR A 224 5.46 -2.37 0.72
C THR A 224 4.45 -1.48 1.44
N VAL A 225 3.21 -1.47 0.97
CA VAL A 225 2.10 -0.75 1.58
C VAL A 225 1.25 -1.70 2.39
N THR A 226 0.91 -1.31 3.60
CA THR A 226 -0.06 -1.99 4.45
C THR A 226 -1.31 -1.13 4.55
N PHE A 227 -2.47 -1.73 4.32
CA PHE A 227 -3.77 -1.10 4.44
C PHE A 227 -4.58 -1.75 5.55
N VAL A 228 -4.94 -0.96 6.56
CA VAL A 228 -5.85 -1.36 7.64
C VAL A 228 -7.19 -0.69 7.37
N PRO A 229 -8.19 -1.42 6.84
CA PRO A 229 -9.50 -0.85 6.55
C PRO A 229 -10.26 -0.51 7.83
N GLU A 230 -11.15 0.48 7.75
CA GLU A 230 -12.19 0.63 8.75
C GLU A 230 -13.13 -0.57 8.66
N LYS A 231 -13.63 -1.04 9.80
CA LYS A 231 -14.42 -2.27 9.88
C LYS A 231 -15.69 -2.24 9.04
N SER A 232 -16.27 -1.06 8.83
CA SER A 232 -17.47 -0.87 8.03
C SER A 232 -17.20 -0.71 6.53
N PHE A 233 -15.93 -0.53 6.12
CA PHE A 233 -15.60 -0.25 4.74
C PHE A 233 -15.69 -1.50 3.86
N THR A 234 -16.36 -1.35 2.71
CA THR A 234 -16.42 -2.33 1.63
C THR A 234 -16.29 -1.62 0.28
N GLY A 235 -15.78 -2.31 -0.72
CA GLY A 235 -15.59 -1.78 -2.07
C GLY A 235 -14.13 -1.53 -2.40
N THR A 236 -13.90 -0.88 -3.54
CA THR A 236 -12.57 -0.49 -3.97
C THR A 236 -12.16 0.80 -3.28
N ALA A 237 -11.05 0.77 -2.55
CA ALA A 237 -10.53 1.93 -1.85
C ALA A 237 -9.93 2.96 -2.84
N THR A 238 -9.76 4.19 -2.37
CA THR A 238 -9.14 5.27 -3.15
C THR A 238 -7.73 4.93 -3.58
N GLY A 239 -7.00 4.20 -2.73
CA GLY A 239 -5.60 3.84 -2.96
C GLY A 239 -4.64 4.95 -2.60
N VAL A 240 -3.36 4.66 -2.75
CA VAL A 240 -2.26 5.58 -2.48
C VAL A 240 -1.22 5.48 -3.57
N THR A 241 -0.45 6.56 -3.76
CA THR A 241 0.67 6.61 -4.68
C THR A 241 1.97 6.51 -3.89
N VAL A 242 2.78 5.52 -4.22
CA VAL A 242 4.11 5.30 -3.64
C VAL A 242 5.15 5.93 -4.53
N LYS A 243 6.10 6.63 -3.94
CA LYS A 243 7.21 7.28 -4.62
C LYS A 243 8.54 6.68 -4.20
N ARG A 244 9.40 6.39 -5.16
CA ARG A 244 10.81 6.03 -4.97
C ARG A 244 11.69 6.84 -5.91
N VAL A 245 12.99 6.79 -5.70
CA VAL A 245 13.99 7.44 -6.56
C VAL A 245 15.04 6.42 -6.97
N ASP A 246 15.67 6.65 -8.12
CA ASP A 246 16.88 5.92 -8.50
C ASP A 246 18.14 6.63 -7.97
N LYS A 247 19.32 6.06 -8.21
CA LYS A 247 20.61 6.61 -7.76
C LYS A 247 20.94 7.97 -8.40
N ASN A 248 20.26 8.36 -9.47
CA ASN A 248 20.36 9.70 -10.06
C ASN A 248 19.40 10.71 -9.40
N GLY A 249 18.54 10.26 -8.48
CA GLY A 249 17.50 11.10 -7.88
C GLY A 249 16.26 11.25 -8.75
N THR A 250 16.12 10.47 -9.83
CA THR A 250 14.91 10.48 -10.66
C THR A 250 13.76 9.85 -9.91
N GLU A 251 12.68 10.62 -9.72
CA GLU A 251 11.48 10.15 -9.03
C GLU A 251 10.63 9.30 -9.95
N ILE A 252 10.05 8.26 -9.35
CA ILE A 252 9.07 7.40 -10.01
C ILE A 252 7.97 7.04 -9.02
N THR A 253 6.74 6.96 -9.52
CA THR A 253 5.56 6.69 -8.73
C THR A 253 4.79 5.49 -9.27
N ALA A 254 4.09 4.81 -8.36
CA ALA A 254 3.17 3.74 -8.68
C ALA A 254 2.06 3.70 -7.64
N LYS A 255 0.89 3.21 -8.04
CA LYS A 255 -0.31 3.18 -7.20
C LYS A 255 -0.50 1.81 -6.58
N TYR A 256 -0.98 1.79 -5.33
CA TYR A 256 -1.54 0.63 -4.67
C TYR A 256 -3.02 0.84 -4.40
N THR A 257 -3.86 -0.09 -4.85
CA THR A 257 -5.32 -0.01 -4.69
C THR A 257 -5.84 -1.31 -4.08
N PRO A 258 -6.27 -1.29 -2.81
CA PRO A 258 -6.93 -2.43 -2.18
C PRO A 258 -8.42 -2.44 -2.49
N THR A 259 -8.99 -3.65 -2.58
CA THR A 259 -10.43 -3.88 -2.66
C THR A 259 -10.87 -4.71 -1.47
N VAL A 260 -11.97 -4.32 -0.85
CA VAL A 260 -12.55 -4.98 0.33
C VAL A 260 -13.89 -5.58 -0.04
N THR A 261 -14.01 -6.90 0.07
CA THR A 261 -15.27 -7.61 -0.19
C THR A 261 -16.11 -7.68 1.07
N PRO A 262 -17.45 -7.46 0.98
CA PRO A 262 -18.30 -7.48 2.16
C PRO A 262 -18.39 -8.86 2.81
N VAL A 263 -18.51 -8.87 4.12
CA VAL A 263 -18.82 -10.05 4.94
C VAL A 263 -20.19 -9.83 5.56
N THR A 264 -21.13 -10.73 5.27
CA THR A 264 -22.49 -10.61 5.76
C THR A 264 -22.85 -11.83 6.61
N PRO A 265 -23.08 -11.66 7.91
CA PRO A 265 -23.60 -12.73 8.76
C PRO A 265 -25.05 -13.04 8.39
N THR A 266 -25.49 -14.24 8.70
CA THR A 266 -26.85 -14.71 8.47
C THR A 266 -27.51 -15.13 9.77
N ALA A 267 -28.84 -15.19 9.78
CA ALA A 267 -29.61 -15.64 10.93
C ALA A 267 -30.79 -16.49 10.48
N THR A 268 -31.10 -17.52 11.27
CA THR A 268 -32.24 -18.43 11.04
C THR A 268 -33.24 -18.25 12.11
N PRO A 269 -34.53 -18.02 11.80
CA PRO A 269 -35.59 -17.90 12.78
C PRO A 269 -35.84 -19.21 13.52
N VAL A 270 -36.46 -19.12 14.70
CA VAL A 270 -36.81 -20.25 15.51
C VAL A 270 -38.26 -20.09 15.98
N GLU A 271 -38.94 -21.22 16.10
CA GLU A 271 -40.30 -21.33 16.65
C GLU A 271 -40.28 -22.32 17.80
N THR A 272 -41.17 -22.08 18.79
CA THR A 272 -41.39 -23.00 19.89
C THR A 272 -42.88 -23.17 20.10
N THR A 273 -43.25 -24.32 20.67
CA THR A 273 -44.64 -24.62 21.07
C THR A 273 -44.63 -25.26 22.45
N ASP A 274 -45.46 -24.75 23.34
CA ASP A 274 -45.68 -25.38 24.64
C ASP A 274 -47.10 -25.07 25.12
N ILE A 275 -47.45 -25.69 26.24
CA ILE A 275 -48.79 -25.57 26.80
C ILE A 275 -49.00 -24.21 27.47
N GLN A 276 -50.26 -23.87 27.63
CA GLN A 276 -50.72 -22.67 28.33
C GLN A 276 -50.08 -22.54 29.72
N GLY A 277 -49.54 -21.37 29.99
CA GLY A 277 -48.87 -21.03 31.25
C GLY A 277 -47.41 -21.45 31.36
N ALA A 278 -46.89 -22.25 30.44
CA ALA A 278 -45.49 -22.69 30.47
C ALA A 278 -44.56 -21.65 29.85
N THR A 279 -43.44 -21.39 30.52
CA THR A 279 -42.36 -20.58 29.98
C THR A 279 -41.67 -21.31 28.83
N GLN A 280 -41.40 -20.61 27.74
CA GLN A 280 -40.72 -21.14 26.57
C GLN A 280 -39.40 -20.42 26.35
N THR A 281 -38.44 -21.13 25.78
CA THR A 281 -37.16 -20.53 25.32
C THR A 281 -36.90 -20.94 23.91
N GLY A 282 -36.34 -19.98 23.14
CA GLY A 282 -35.89 -20.23 21.78
C GLY A 282 -34.69 -19.34 21.45
N LYS A 283 -33.78 -19.87 20.64
CA LYS A 283 -32.57 -19.15 20.25
C LYS A 283 -32.45 -19.17 18.75
N PRO A 284 -32.65 -18.03 18.05
CA PRO A 284 -32.33 -17.92 16.66
C PRO A 284 -30.86 -18.25 16.44
N VAL A 285 -30.54 -18.88 15.31
CA VAL A 285 -29.18 -19.29 14.98
C VAL A 285 -28.53 -18.19 14.15
N PHE A 286 -27.40 -17.67 14.65
CA PHE A 286 -26.58 -16.67 13.97
C PHE A 286 -25.32 -17.33 13.46
N THR A 287 -25.01 -17.09 12.16
CA THR A 287 -23.86 -17.71 11.50
C THR A 287 -22.99 -16.60 10.92
N GLU A 288 -21.70 -16.64 11.24
CA GLU A 288 -20.73 -15.71 10.62
C GLU A 288 -20.70 -15.86 9.11
N GLY A 289 -20.44 -14.74 8.40
CA GLY A 289 -20.29 -14.73 6.95
C GLY A 289 -18.93 -15.27 6.49
N ASP A 290 -17.93 -15.18 7.36
CA ASP A 290 -16.58 -15.72 7.14
C ASP A 290 -15.97 -16.06 8.50
N SER A 291 -15.20 -17.15 8.57
CA SER A 291 -14.59 -17.62 9.83
C SER A 291 -13.63 -16.62 10.48
N ARG A 292 -13.07 -15.70 9.67
CA ARG A 292 -12.18 -14.63 10.17
C ARG A 292 -12.94 -13.45 10.76
N VAL A 293 -14.27 -13.43 10.61
CA VAL A 293 -15.15 -12.38 11.16
C VAL A 293 -16.27 -13.05 11.94
N PRO A 294 -15.97 -13.57 13.15
CA PRO A 294 -16.96 -14.24 13.97
C PRO A 294 -18.03 -13.28 14.48
N MET A 295 -19.14 -13.84 14.97
CA MET A 295 -20.13 -13.06 15.72
C MET A 295 -19.44 -12.44 16.93
N ASN A 296 -19.79 -11.19 17.25
CA ASN A 296 -19.17 -10.45 18.33
C ASN A 296 -19.85 -10.75 19.66
N ASP A 297 -19.27 -11.65 20.45
CA ASP A 297 -19.80 -12.04 21.77
C ASP A 297 -19.63 -10.94 22.83
N ASP A 298 -18.83 -9.90 22.56
CA ASP A 298 -18.69 -8.76 23.46
C ASP A 298 -19.85 -7.77 23.34
N VAL A 299 -20.64 -7.89 22.28
CA VAL A 299 -21.84 -7.07 22.05
C VAL A 299 -23.08 -7.93 22.31
N PRO A 300 -23.84 -7.65 23.39
CA PRO A 300 -25.03 -8.44 23.72
C PRO A 300 -26.10 -8.37 22.62
N ALA A 301 -26.80 -9.47 22.42
CA ALA A 301 -28.00 -9.49 21.58
C ALA A 301 -29.08 -8.55 22.14
N THR A 302 -29.83 -7.95 21.24
CA THR A 302 -31.00 -7.12 21.59
C THR A 302 -32.18 -7.46 20.69
N PHE A 303 -33.34 -6.95 21.02
CA PHE A 303 -34.46 -6.88 20.08
C PHE A 303 -34.17 -5.75 19.06
N ASP A 304 -34.95 -5.70 17.99
CA ASP A 304 -34.75 -4.75 16.88
C ASP A 304 -34.91 -3.28 17.29
N ASP A 305 -35.61 -3.00 18.41
CA ASP A 305 -35.73 -1.67 19.00
C ASP A 305 -34.57 -1.31 19.98
N GLY A 306 -33.59 -2.20 20.12
CA GLY A 306 -32.45 -2.03 21.04
C GLY A 306 -32.75 -2.46 22.49
N SER A 307 -33.99 -2.82 22.83
CA SER A 307 -34.35 -3.28 24.16
C SER A 307 -33.99 -4.76 24.39
N THR A 308 -33.96 -5.18 25.64
CA THR A 308 -33.76 -6.59 26.04
C THR A 308 -35.00 -7.21 26.66
N THR A 309 -36.06 -6.42 26.84
CA THR A 309 -37.35 -6.85 27.39
C THR A 309 -38.49 -6.24 26.60
N LYS A 310 -39.48 -7.06 26.24
CA LYS A 310 -40.65 -6.61 25.49
C LYS A 310 -41.90 -7.26 26.09
N THR A 311 -42.85 -6.46 26.53
CA THR A 311 -44.12 -6.90 27.05
C THR A 311 -45.22 -6.61 26.02
N VAL A 312 -46.05 -7.63 25.75
CA VAL A 312 -47.21 -7.50 24.88
C VAL A 312 -48.45 -7.81 25.73
N ASP A 313 -49.28 -6.81 25.89
CA ASP A 313 -50.53 -6.93 26.72
C ASP A 313 -51.41 -8.08 26.19
N GLY A 314 -51.89 -8.89 27.13
CA GLY A 314 -52.73 -10.04 26.80
C GLY A 314 -51.98 -11.24 26.21
N VAL A 315 -50.67 -11.16 26.06
CA VAL A 315 -49.83 -12.21 25.47
C VAL A 315 -48.75 -12.70 26.42
N GLY A 316 -47.85 -11.80 26.84
CA GLY A 316 -46.75 -12.17 27.72
C GLY A 316 -45.54 -11.27 27.61
N THR A 317 -44.41 -11.68 28.17
CA THR A 317 -43.17 -10.95 28.24
C THR A 317 -42.03 -11.75 27.64
N TYR A 318 -41.31 -11.12 26.72
CA TYR A 318 -40.09 -11.65 26.09
C TYR A 318 -38.86 -10.98 26.70
N THR A 319 -37.85 -11.76 26.99
CA THR A 319 -36.52 -11.26 27.35
C THR A 319 -35.47 -11.92 26.49
N VAL A 320 -34.44 -11.18 26.08
CA VAL A 320 -33.33 -11.72 25.31
C VAL A 320 -32.05 -11.66 26.13
N ALA A 321 -31.36 -12.80 26.22
CA ALA A 321 -30.05 -12.90 26.84
C ALA A 321 -28.96 -12.43 25.89
N ALA A 322 -27.78 -12.17 26.43
CA ALA A 322 -26.61 -11.69 25.64
C ALA A 322 -26.27 -12.60 24.46
N ASP A 323 -26.48 -13.91 24.58
CA ASP A 323 -26.21 -14.90 23.53
C ASP A 323 -27.32 -15.03 22.46
N GLY A 324 -28.42 -14.28 22.61
CA GLY A 324 -29.56 -14.33 21.72
C GLY A 324 -30.66 -15.26 22.11
N THR A 325 -30.56 -15.98 23.24
CA THR A 325 -31.65 -16.83 23.77
C THR A 325 -32.78 -15.95 24.23
N VAL A 326 -33.98 -16.19 23.70
CA VAL A 326 -35.21 -15.51 24.12
C VAL A 326 -35.97 -16.37 25.08
N THR A 327 -36.40 -15.79 26.19
CA THR A 327 -37.33 -16.39 27.16
C THR A 327 -38.69 -15.72 27.02
N PHE A 328 -39.71 -16.50 26.77
CA PHE A 328 -41.10 -16.05 26.71
C PHE A 328 -41.88 -16.55 27.90
N VAL A 329 -42.42 -15.65 28.71
CA VAL A 329 -43.34 -15.94 29.81
C VAL A 329 -44.73 -15.51 29.38
N PRO A 330 -45.62 -16.45 28.99
CA PRO A 330 -46.96 -16.11 28.56
C PRO A 330 -47.81 -15.60 29.73
N GLU A 331 -48.77 -14.76 29.43
CA GLU A 331 -49.87 -14.54 30.37
C GLU A 331 -50.67 -15.86 30.53
N LYS A 332 -51.13 -16.14 31.72
CA LYS A 332 -51.80 -17.43 32.03
C LYS A 332 -53.01 -17.73 31.15
N SER A 333 -53.68 -16.68 30.70
CA SER A 333 -54.89 -16.81 29.86
C SER A 333 -54.58 -16.89 28.38
N PHE A 334 -53.32 -16.63 27.97
CA PHE A 334 -52.96 -16.56 26.53
C PHE A 334 -52.89 -17.95 25.89
N VAL A 335 -53.52 -18.06 24.74
CA VAL A 335 -53.53 -19.23 23.86
C VAL A 335 -53.41 -18.78 22.43
N GLY A 336 -52.64 -19.50 21.63
CA GLY A 336 -52.45 -19.22 20.22
C GLY A 336 -51.01 -18.88 19.87
N THR A 337 -50.78 -18.45 18.63
CA THR A 337 -49.48 -18.02 18.20
C THR A 337 -49.20 -16.59 18.63
N ALA A 338 -48.17 -16.39 19.42
CA ALA A 338 -47.78 -15.07 19.90
C ALA A 338 -47.13 -14.24 18.78
N PRO A 339 -47.15 -12.91 18.87
CA PRO A 339 -46.39 -12.08 17.93
C PRO A 339 -44.92 -12.43 17.94
N ALA A 340 -44.30 -12.47 16.75
CA ALA A 340 -42.85 -12.70 16.63
C ALA A 340 -42.06 -11.51 17.19
N VAL A 341 -40.94 -11.79 17.84
CA VAL A 341 -39.93 -10.79 18.19
C VAL A 341 -38.70 -10.99 17.34
N THR A 342 -38.01 -9.89 16.98
CA THR A 342 -36.80 -9.93 16.17
C THR A 342 -35.59 -9.76 17.06
N VAL A 343 -34.66 -10.72 16.99
CA VAL A 343 -33.39 -10.71 17.71
C VAL A 343 -32.29 -10.24 16.77
N VAL A 344 -31.46 -9.33 17.23
CA VAL A 344 -30.35 -8.72 16.45
C VAL A 344 -29.04 -9.02 17.14
N ARG A 345 -28.07 -9.50 16.37
CA ARG A 345 -26.66 -9.61 16.76
C ARG A 345 -25.79 -9.03 15.67
N GLU A 346 -24.54 -8.72 16.00
CA GLU A 346 -23.57 -8.23 15.04
C GLU A 346 -22.30 -9.06 15.04
N ASP A 347 -21.58 -9.04 13.91
CA ASP A 347 -20.27 -9.65 13.80
C ASP A 347 -19.16 -8.69 14.29
N LYS A 348 -17.89 -9.14 14.22
CA LYS A 348 -16.74 -8.33 14.65
C LYS A 348 -16.51 -7.08 13.81
N ASN A 349 -17.12 -6.97 12.63
CA ASN A 349 -17.12 -5.74 11.82
C ASN A 349 -18.27 -4.80 12.14
N GLY A 350 -19.18 -5.21 13.04
CA GLY A 350 -20.38 -4.44 13.35
C GLY A 350 -21.53 -4.64 12.37
N THR A 351 -21.44 -5.60 11.45
CA THR A 351 -22.51 -5.92 10.52
C THR A 351 -23.58 -6.74 11.25
N LYS A 352 -24.83 -6.27 11.18
CA LYS A 352 -25.95 -6.86 11.90
C LYS A 352 -26.62 -7.97 11.10
N ALA A 353 -27.07 -9.00 11.82
CA ALA A 353 -27.99 -10.02 11.34
C ALA A 353 -29.17 -10.09 12.31
N SER A 354 -30.35 -10.44 11.79
CA SER A 354 -31.57 -10.53 12.57
C SER A 354 -32.41 -11.72 12.16
N ALA A 355 -33.08 -12.30 13.12
CA ALA A 355 -34.05 -13.38 12.90
C ALA A 355 -35.13 -13.33 13.97
N THR A 356 -36.30 -13.89 13.64
CA THR A 356 -37.46 -13.89 14.53
C THR A 356 -37.52 -15.10 15.44
N TYR A 357 -38.12 -14.91 16.62
CA TYR A 357 -38.56 -15.94 17.50
C TYR A 357 -40.09 -15.86 17.64
N THR A 358 -40.79 -16.96 17.38
CA THR A 358 -42.25 -17.03 17.44
C THR A 358 -42.70 -18.18 18.35
N PRO A 359 -43.21 -17.91 19.57
CA PRO A 359 -43.77 -18.93 20.43
C PRO A 359 -45.25 -19.17 20.11
N THR A 360 -45.66 -20.41 20.22
CA THR A 360 -47.07 -20.83 20.14
C THR A 360 -47.48 -21.49 21.47
N VAL A 361 -48.63 -21.11 21.96
CA VAL A 361 -49.17 -21.62 23.22
C VAL A 361 -50.44 -22.46 22.95
N THR A 362 -50.40 -23.73 23.32
CA THR A 362 -51.53 -24.62 23.17
C THR A 362 -52.41 -24.60 24.41
N PRO A 363 -53.75 -24.67 24.26
CA PRO A 363 -54.64 -24.62 25.42
C PRO A 363 -54.51 -25.86 26.31
N VAL A 364 -54.70 -25.65 27.62
CA VAL A 364 -54.86 -26.72 28.59
C VAL A 364 -56.26 -26.66 29.16
N THR A 365 -57.00 -27.70 28.96
CA THR A 365 -58.38 -27.75 29.37
C THR A 365 -58.56 -28.88 30.42
N PRO A 366 -58.90 -28.56 31.68
CA PRO A 366 -59.24 -29.56 32.65
C PRO A 366 -60.58 -30.19 32.31
N THR A 367 -60.79 -31.39 32.77
CA THR A 367 -62.06 -32.15 32.61
C THR A 367 -62.69 -32.46 33.94
N ALA A 368 -63.97 -32.72 33.90
CA ALA A 368 -64.73 -33.15 35.13
C ALA A 368 -65.70 -34.31 34.81
N THR A 369 -65.81 -35.17 35.72
CA THR A 369 -66.79 -36.33 35.68
C THR A 369 -67.88 -36.13 36.68
N PRO A 370 -69.12 -36.17 36.24
CA PRO A 370 -70.24 -36.04 37.15
C PRO A 370 -70.33 -37.23 38.15
N VAL A 371 -71.02 -37.03 39.29
CA VAL A 371 -71.31 -38.06 40.27
C VAL A 371 -72.81 -38.10 40.57
N GLU A 372 -73.28 -39.24 40.70
CA GLU A 372 -74.69 -39.48 41.15
C GLU A 372 -74.67 -40.24 42.46
N THR A 373 -75.58 -39.89 43.34
CA THR A 373 -75.75 -40.60 44.60
C THR A 373 -77.20 -41.02 44.79
N THR A 374 -77.40 -42.10 45.54
CA THR A 374 -78.78 -42.62 45.94
C THR A 374 -78.80 -42.81 47.41
N GLY A 375 -79.84 -42.30 48.08
CA GLY A 375 -80.05 -42.43 49.48
C GLY A 375 -81.58 -42.58 49.85
N LYS A 376 -81.86 -42.90 51.06
CA LYS A 376 -83.23 -42.99 51.56
C LYS A 376 -83.82 -41.62 51.87
N GLN A 377 -85.15 -41.51 51.85
CA GLN A 377 -85.83 -40.27 52.19
C GLN A 377 -85.37 -39.72 53.57
N GLY A 378 -85.03 -38.42 53.62
CA GLY A 378 -84.53 -37.77 54.81
C GLY A 378 -83.06 -37.99 55.11
N GLN A 379 -82.35 -38.79 54.32
CA GLN A 379 -80.94 -39.07 54.51
C GLN A 379 -80.04 -38.06 53.74
N THR A 380 -79.09 -37.44 54.47
CA THR A 380 -78.03 -36.61 53.85
C THR A 380 -77.21 -37.46 52.93
N GLN A 381 -76.94 -36.92 51.77
CA GLN A 381 -76.07 -37.54 50.75
C GLN A 381 -74.85 -36.71 50.51
N ILE A 382 -73.70 -37.34 50.18
CA ILE A 382 -72.47 -36.71 49.91
C ILE A 382 -71.96 -37.24 48.56
N GLY A 383 -71.62 -36.33 47.63
CA GLY A 383 -71.06 -36.68 46.36
C GLY A 383 -69.93 -35.74 46.01
N LYS A 384 -68.92 -36.24 45.33
CA LYS A 384 -67.77 -35.44 44.88
C LYS A 384 -67.55 -35.68 43.42
N PRO A 385 -67.92 -34.75 42.57
CA PRO A 385 -67.50 -34.79 41.16
C PRO A 385 -65.99 -34.86 41.11
N GLU A 386 -65.47 -35.60 40.13
CA GLU A 386 -64.04 -35.76 39.93
C GLU A 386 -63.55 -34.75 38.93
N PHE A 387 -62.52 -34.01 39.33
CA PHE A 387 -61.84 -32.99 38.44
C PHE A 387 -60.49 -33.51 38.11
N THR A 388 -60.12 -33.48 36.79
CA THR A 388 -58.86 -33.96 36.29
C THR A 388 -58.18 -32.82 35.58
N GLU A 389 -56.91 -32.55 35.91
CA GLU A 389 -56.08 -31.60 35.23
C GLU A 389 -55.92 -31.94 33.74
N GLY A 390 -55.83 -30.94 32.91
CA GLY A 390 -55.64 -31.13 31.48
C GLY A 390 -54.16 -31.47 31.10
N ASP A 391 -53.23 -31.08 31.95
CA ASP A 391 -51.83 -31.43 31.89
C ASP A 391 -51.21 -31.41 33.28
N SER A 392 -50.33 -32.34 33.59
CA SER A 392 -49.72 -32.48 34.94
C SER A 392 -48.90 -31.23 35.37
N ARG A 393 -48.49 -30.41 34.46
CA ARG A 393 -47.81 -29.14 34.76
C ARG A 393 -48.76 -28.00 35.13
N VAL A 394 -50.04 -28.19 34.94
CA VAL A 394 -51.10 -27.24 35.28
C VAL A 394 -52.12 -27.93 36.14
N PRO A 395 -51.80 -28.18 37.42
CA PRO A 395 -52.74 -28.88 38.37
C PRO A 395 -53.96 -28.04 38.67
N MET A 396 -55.02 -28.70 39.20
CA MET A 396 -56.17 -28.01 39.76
C MET A 396 -55.72 -27.08 40.89
N ASN A 397 -56.23 -25.84 40.89
CA ASN A 397 -55.82 -24.83 41.84
C ASN A 397 -56.53 -25.01 43.18
N ASN A 398 -55.84 -25.59 44.13
CA ASN A 398 -56.40 -25.86 45.47
C ASN A 398 -56.52 -24.59 46.32
N ASP A 399 -55.92 -23.48 45.92
CA ASP A 399 -56.03 -22.17 46.60
C ASP A 399 -57.36 -21.47 46.28
N VAL A 400 -58.05 -21.91 45.22
CA VAL A 400 -59.34 -21.40 44.82
C VAL A 400 -60.41 -22.41 45.20
N PRO A 401 -61.28 -22.10 46.19
CA PRO A 401 -62.33 -23.03 46.66
C PRO A 401 -63.36 -23.31 45.56
N ALA A 402 -63.84 -24.53 45.51
CA ALA A 402 -64.97 -24.92 44.65
C ALA A 402 -66.25 -24.15 45.03
N THR A 403 -66.99 -23.80 43.98
CA THR A 403 -68.28 -23.11 44.09
C THR A 403 -69.32 -23.80 43.20
N PHE A 404 -70.56 -23.49 43.41
CA PHE A 404 -71.59 -23.76 42.42
C PHE A 404 -71.44 -22.80 41.23
N ASP A 405 -72.17 -23.05 40.17
CA ASP A 405 -72.07 -22.28 38.89
C ASP A 405 -72.44 -20.80 39.02
N ASP A 406 -73.20 -20.44 40.07
CA ASP A 406 -73.57 -19.07 40.42
C ASP A 406 -72.57 -18.38 41.37
N GLY A 407 -71.47 -19.05 41.68
CA GLY A 407 -70.38 -18.56 42.56
C GLY A 407 -70.74 -18.77 44.07
N SER A 408 -71.92 -19.30 44.45
CA SER A 408 -72.27 -19.57 45.83
C SER A 408 -71.69 -20.90 46.33
N THR A 409 -71.63 -21.05 47.61
CA THR A 409 -71.27 -22.34 48.31
C THR A 409 -72.44 -23.02 48.92
N THR A 410 -73.63 -22.40 48.89
CA THR A 410 -74.88 -22.97 49.38
C THR A 410 -76.00 -22.66 48.39
N LYS A 411 -76.80 -23.66 48.07
CA LYS A 411 -77.93 -23.55 47.14
C LYS A 411 -79.15 -24.32 47.73
N THR A 412 -80.22 -23.60 47.99
CA THR A 412 -81.49 -24.19 48.46
C THR A 412 -82.48 -24.29 47.33
N VAL A 413 -83.09 -25.46 47.17
CA VAL A 413 -84.14 -25.72 46.19
C VAL A 413 -85.43 -26.07 46.99
N ASP A 414 -86.40 -25.18 46.86
CA ASP A 414 -87.71 -25.31 47.61
C ASP A 414 -88.34 -26.65 47.31
N GLY A 415 -88.76 -27.35 48.41
CA GLY A 415 -89.42 -28.67 48.31
C GLY A 415 -88.51 -29.83 47.97
N VAL A 416 -87.17 -29.53 47.88
CA VAL A 416 -86.14 -30.55 47.57
C VAL A 416 -85.11 -30.68 48.68
N GLY A 417 -84.45 -29.56 49.05
CA GLY A 417 -83.43 -29.55 50.05
C GLY A 417 -82.34 -28.53 49.80
N THR A 418 -81.24 -28.62 50.61
CA THR A 418 -80.11 -27.66 50.55
C THR A 418 -78.83 -28.41 50.19
N TYR A 419 -78.13 -27.81 49.23
CA TYR A 419 -76.77 -28.23 48.77
C TYR A 419 -75.73 -27.28 49.33
N THR A 420 -74.62 -27.85 49.81
CA THR A 420 -73.40 -27.08 50.15
C THR A 420 -72.24 -27.73 49.51
N VAL A 421 -71.27 -26.88 49.01
CA VAL A 421 -70.04 -27.35 48.38
C VAL A 421 -68.88 -26.96 49.28
N ALA A 422 -68.00 -27.91 49.56
CA ALA A 422 -66.72 -27.69 50.26
C ALA A 422 -65.64 -27.23 49.31
N ALA A 423 -64.62 -26.69 49.87
CA ALA A 423 -63.47 -26.14 49.06
C ALA A 423 -62.86 -27.17 48.08
N ASP A 424 -62.91 -28.46 48.44
CA ASP A 424 -62.39 -29.55 47.62
C ASP A 424 -63.36 -30.07 46.54
N GLY A 425 -64.53 -29.46 46.42
CA GLY A 425 -65.56 -29.84 45.46
C GLY A 425 -66.54 -30.91 46.00
N THR A 426 -66.40 -31.36 47.25
CA THR A 426 -67.38 -32.29 47.89
C THR A 426 -68.69 -31.58 48.11
N VAL A 427 -69.77 -32.12 47.58
CA VAL A 427 -71.11 -31.58 47.73
C VAL A 427 -71.87 -32.40 48.78
N THR A 428 -72.46 -31.71 49.74
CA THR A 428 -73.38 -32.28 50.70
C THR A 428 -74.81 -31.84 50.39
N PHE A 429 -75.73 -32.80 50.26
CA PHE A 429 -77.12 -32.56 50.04
C PHE A 429 -77.90 -32.97 51.25
N VAL A 430 -78.66 -32.00 51.83
CA VAL A 430 -79.60 -32.29 52.96
C VAL A 430 -81.00 -32.12 52.38
N PRO A 431 -81.76 -33.21 52.23
CA PRO A 431 -83.13 -33.15 51.73
C PRO A 431 -84.08 -32.52 52.77
N GLU A 432 -85.16 -31.92 52.31
CA GLU A 432 -86.22 -31.43 53.15
C GLU A 432 -87.02 -32.60 53.82
#